data_b18807acacd0af03cc1061ca1044ea6a
#
_entry.id   b18807acacd0af03cc1061ca1044ea6a
#
_cell.length_a   1.000
_cell.length_b   1.000
_cell.length_c   1.000
_cell.angle_alpha   90.00
_cell.angle_beta   90.00
_cell.angle_gamma   90.00
#
_symmetry.space_group_name_H-M   'P 1'
#
loop_
_entity.id
_entity.type
_entity.pdbx_description
1 polymer ?
#
loop_
_entity_poly.entity_id
_entity_poly.type
_entity_poly.pdbx_seq_one_letter_code
_entity_poly.pdbx_strand_id
1 'polypeptide(L)'
;GGELTLRNCVPSHFAAFAQSVCDNFTFRHTQTEAYIRVKRQPRGYGHIVTAPYPAFHTDMQSQVLSLAALSRGRTYVTERLFENRLRHNCQMLQRMGAEISLLGDTARVDGRRLHGAEVTSADLRGGAALVVAALGAEGTTVVHDEGHISRGYVGFADALCSVGADIHTS
;
A
#
# COMPACT_ATOMS: atom_id res chain seq x y z
N GLY A 1 -1.98 11.97 9.83
CA GLY A 1 -3.37 11.55 10.01
C GLY A 1 -4.30 12.42 9.19
N GLY A 2 -5.43 11.88 8.74
CA GLY A 2 -6.37 12.64 7.91
C GLY A 2 -7.67 11.89 7.73
N GLU A 3 -8.58 12.54 7.01
CA GLU A 3 -9.88 12.00 6.63
C GLU A 3 -10.01 12.06 5.12
N LEU A 4 -10.58 11.03 4.52
CA LEU A 4 -10.79 10.93 3.09
C LEU A 4 -12.21 10.42 2.82
N THR A 5 -12.88 11.04 1.85
CA THR A 5 -14.15 10.55 1.32
C THR A 5 -13.95 10.10 -0.12
N LEU A 6 -14.20 8.83 -0.39
CA LEU A 6 -14.26 8.27 -1.73
C LEU A 6 -15.70 8.32 -2.21
N ARG A 7 -15.96 9.01 -3.32
CA ARG A 7 -17.28 9.12 -3.95
C ARG A 7 -17.34 8.26 -5.21
N ASN A 8 -18.54 7.88 -5.61
CA ASN A 8 -18.79 7.05 -6.79
C ASN A 8 -18.00 5.74 -6.76
N CYS A 9 -17.90 5.11 -5.58
CA CYS A 9 -17.24 3.84 -5.39
C CYS A 9 -18.23 2.76 -4.96
N VAL A 10 -17.82 1.50 -5.02
CA VAL A 10 -18.56 0.35 -4.52
C VAL A 10 -17.81 -0.21 -3.31
N PRO A 11 -18.16 0.19 -2.07
CA PRO A 11 -17.39 -0.18 -0.88
C PRO A 11 -17.21 -1.66 -0.65
N SER A 12 -18.14 -2.50 -1.12
CA SER A 12 -18.02 -3.96 -1.03
C SER A 12 -16.83 -4.53 -1.80
N HIS A 13 -16.33 -3.84 -2.85
CA HIS A 13 -15.18 -4.31 -3.63
C HIS A 13 -13.86 -4.31 -2.82
N PHE A 14 -13.76 -3.51 -1.77
CA PHE A 14 -12.58 -3.48 -0.90
C PHE A 14 -12.87 -3.87 0.55
N ALA A 15 -13.97 -4.61 0.78
CA ALA A 15 -14.40 -4.99 2.13
C ALA A 15 -13.35 -5.84 2.87
N ALA A 16 -12.73 -6.81 2.19
CA ALA A 16 -11.68 -7.64 2.78
C ALA A 16 -10.45 -6.83 3.20
N PHE A 17 -10.04 -5.84 2.37
CA PHE A 17 -8.97 -4.89 2.73
C PHE A 17 -9.38 -4.05 3.94
N ALA A 18 -10.56 -3.43 3.90
CA ALA A 18 -11.08 -2.61 4.99
C ALA A 18 -11.12 -3.37 6.32
N GLN A 19 -11.55 -4.63 6.29
CA GLN A 19 -11.58 -5.51 7.45
C GLN A 19 -10.16 -5.80 7.99
N SER A 20 -9.20 -6.06 7.11
CA SER A 20 -7.82 -6.37 7.50
C SER A 20 -7.09 -5.19 8.16
N VAL A 21 -7.52 -3.94 7.88
CA VAL A 21 -6.88 -2.73 8.41
C VAL A 21 -7.76 -1.97 9.42
N CYS A 22 -8.95 -2.47 9.77
CA CYS A 22 -9.97 -1.76 10.55
C CYS A 22 -9.52 -1.32 11.95
N ASP A 23 -8.55 -2.00 12.55
CA ASP A 23 -8.02 -1.61 13.86
C ASP A 23 -7.32 -0.24 13.83
N ASN A 24 -6.77 0.12 12.69
CA ASN A 24 -6.01 1.35 12.47
C ASN A 24 -6.84 2.47 11.82
N PHE A 25 -7.98 2.12 11.22
CA PHE A 25 -8.84 3.04 10.47
C PHE A 25 -10.29 2.95 10.91
N THR A 26 -11.02 4.05 10.79
CA THR A 26 -12.49 4.05 10.85
C THR A 26 -13.01 4.03 9.43
N PHE A 27 -13.87 3.06 9.13
CA PHE A 27 -14.61 2.99 7.87
C PHE A 27 -16.09 3.23 8.13
N ARG A 28 -16.68 4.13 7.36
CA ARG A 28 -18.14 4.29 7.23
C ARG A 28 -18.45 4.31 5.75
N HIS A 29 -19.57 3.78 5.33
CA HIS A 29 -19.93 3.76 3.93
C HIS A 29 -21.45 3.84 3.73
N THR A 30 -21.84 4.29 2.56
CA THR A 30 -23.16 4.15 1.93
C THR A 30 -23.06 3.10 0.81
N GLN A 31 -23.99 3.11 -0.12
CA GLN A 31 -23.90 2.25 -1.31
C GLN A 31 -22.85 2.74 -2.33
N THR A 32 -22.55 4.03 -2.36
CA THR A 32 -21.72 4.68 -3.38
C THR A 32 -20.58 5.53 -2.84
N GLU A 33 -20.44 5.61 -1.52
CA GLU A 33 -19.40 6.42 -0.88
C GLU A 33 -18.73 5.65 0.27
N ALA A 34 -17.44 5.88 0.47
CA ALA A 34 -16.71 5.41 1.63
C ALA A 34 -15.99 6.57 2.31
N TYR A 35 -16.16 6.67 3.62
CA TYR A 35 -15.47 7.61 4.50
C TYR A 35 -14.40 6.86 5.29
N ILE A 36 -13.17 7.35 5.22
CA ILE A 36 -12.00 6.72 5.84
C ILE A 36 -11.30 7.75 6.73
N ARG A 37 -11.04 7.37 7.97
CA ARG A 37 -10.29 8.19 8.92
C ARG A 37 -9.22 7.36 9.62
N VAL A 38 -8.00 7.86 9.69
CA VAL A 38 -6.93 7.23 10.48
C VAL A 38 -7.21 7.46 11.97
N LYS A 39 -7.36 6.37 12.73
CA LYS A 39 -7.66 6.44 14.17
C LYS A 39 -6.47 6.94 14.99
N ARG A 40 -5.29 6.40 14.70
CA ARG A 40 -4.02 6.66 15.38
C ARG A 40 -2.87 6.32 14.44
N GLN A 41 -1.62 6.48 14.92
CA GLN A 41 -0.49 5.91 14.19
C GLN A 41 -0.73 4.41 13.98
N PRO A 42 -0.76 3.93 12.74
CA PRO A 42 -1.07 2.55 12.44
C PRO A 42 -0.11 1.59 13.14
N ARG A 43 -0.66 0.49 13.69
CA ARG A 43 0.10 -0.62 14.24
C ARG A 43 0.10 -1.78 13.25
N GLY A 44 0.90 -2.81 13.50
CA GLY A 44 0.92 -4.01 12.66
C GLY A 44 -0.48 -4.61 12.42
N TYR A 45 -0.65 -5.23 11.27
CA TYR A 45 -1.94 -5.75 10.78
C TYR A 45 -2.10 -7.26 11.01
N GLY A 46 -1.26 -7.86 11.87
CA GLY A 46 -1.30 -9.30 12.14
C GLY A 46 -0.81 -10.13 10.95
N HIS A 47 -1.59 -11.13 10.53
CA HIS A 47 -1.25 -11.98 9.40
C HIS A 47 -2.29 -11.83 8.29
N ILE A 48 -1.86 -11.35 7.14
CA ILE A 48 -2.66 -11.16 5.94
C ILE A 48 -2.25 -12.21 4.91
N VAL A 49 -3.22 -12.96 4.39
CA VAL A 49 -3.01 -14.01 3.39
C VAL A 49 -3.84 -13.68 2.16
N THR A 50 -3.19 -13.60 1.00
CA THR A 50 -3.91 -13.39 -0.26
C THR A 50 -4.67 -14.65 -0.68
N ALA A 51 -5.86 -14.45 -1.21
CA ALA A 51 -6.70 -15.51 -1.73
C ALA A 51 -7.65 -14.95 -2.80
N PRO A 52 -8.33 -15.80 -3.60
CA PRO A 52 -9.35 -15.37 -4.54
C PRO A 52 -10.48 -14.58 -3.86
N TYR A 53 -11.08 -13.65 -4.61
CA TYR A 53 -12.27 -12.92 -4.18
C TYR A 53 -13.36 -13.90 -3.65
N PRO A 54 -14.05 -13.57 -2.54
CA PRO A 54 -14.09 -12.29 -1.81
C PRO A 54 -13.07 -12.15 -0.67
N ALA A 55 -12.07 -13.01 -0.56
CA ALA A 55 -11.02 -12.90 0.44
C ALA A 55 -10.06 -11.73 0.14
N PHE A 56 -8.93 -11.63 0.87
CA PHE A 56 -7.97 -10.56 0.65
C PHE A 56 -7.29 -10.70 -0.72
N HIS A 57 -7.63 -9.78 -1.61
CA HIS A 57 -7.24 -9.87 -3.02
C HIS A 57 -5.74 -9.59 -3.21
N THR A 58 -5.07 -10.39 -4.07
CA THR A 58 -3.64 -10.23 -4.38
C THR A 58 -3.32 -8.84 -4.95
N ASP A 59 -4.28 -8.17 -5.59
CA ASP A 59 -4.10 -6.82 -6.12
C ASP A 59 -3.92 -5.74 -5.03
N MET A 60 -4.27 -6.04 -3.79
CA MET A 60 -4.08 -5.17 -2.63
C MET A 60 -2.83 -5.54 -1.81
N GLN A 61 -2.14 -6.63 -2.17
CA GLN A 61 -0.99 -7.15 -1.44
C GLN A 61 0.14 -6.12 -1.34
N SER A 62 0.50 -5.48 -2.46
CA SER A 62 1.60 -4.52 -2.51
C SER A 62 1.31 -3.28 -1.67
N GLN A 63 0.07 -2.78 -1.70
CA GLN A 63 -0.36 -1.62 -0.92
C GLN A 63 -0.35 -1.92 0.58
N VAL A 64 -0.82 -3.10 1.01
CA VAL A 64 -0.77 -3.45 2.43
C VAL A 64 0.66 -3.68 2.91
N LEU A 65 1.55 -4.15 2.05
CA LEU A 65 2.97 -4.28 2.37
C LEU A 65 3.60 -2.90 2.65
N SER A 66 3.29 -1.88 1.83
CA SER A 66 3.71 -0.49 2.05
C SER A 66 3.13 0.09 3.34
N LEU A 67 1.84 -0.14 3.61
CA LEU A 67 1.21 0.29 4.87
C LEU A 67 1.85 -0.38 6.08
N ALA A 68 2.18 -1.67 5.98
CA ALA A 68 2.86 -2.41 7.04
C ALA A 68 4.25 -1.85 7.32
N ALA A 69 5.01 -1.51 6.26
CA ALA A 69 6.34 -0.93 6.39
C ALA A 69 6.33 0.44 7.08
N LEU A 70 5.28 1.25 6.85
CA LEU A 70 5.08 2.57 7.46
C LEU A 70 4.46 2.50 8.87
N SER A 71 3.91 1.36 9.27
CA SER A 71 3.22 1.19 10.54
C SER A 71 4.20 0.90 11.68
N ARG A 72 3.75 0.96 12.93
CA ARG A 72 4.52 0.45 14.07
C ARG A 72 4.10 -0.98 14.40
N GLY A 73 5.08 -1.86 14.58
CA GLY A 73 4.85 -3.24 14.97
C GLY A 73 4.96 -4.20 13.80
N ARG A 74 4.55 -5.44 14.02
CA ARG A 74 4.81 -6.55 13.10
C ARG A 74 3.58 -6.91 12.28
N THR A 75 3.82 -7.19 11.00
CA THR A 75 2.83 -7.72 10.06
C THR A 75 3.45 -8.88 9.29
N TYR A 76 2.66 -9.91 9.03
CA TYR A 76 3.00 -10.99 8.10
C TYR A 76 2.09 -10.86 6.87
N VAL A 77 2.68 -10.92 5.68
CA VAL A 77 1.96 -10.89 4.41
C VAL A 77 2.35 -12.12 3.62
N THR A 78 1.41 -13.03 3.42
CA THR A 78 1.59 -14.25 2.62
C THR A 78 0.93 -14.08 1.26
N GLU A 79 1.71 -14.21 0.18
CA GLU A 79 1.23 -14.14 -1.20
C GLU A 79 1.19 -15.55 -1.80
N ARG A 80 -0.03 -16.05 -2.07
CA ARG A 80 -0.25 -17.41 -2.55
C ARG A 80 -0.48 -17.53 -4.06
N LEU A 81 -0.61 -16.40 -4.75
CA LEU A 81 -0.99 -16.39 -6.17
C LEU A 81 0.17 -15.94 -7.07
N PHE A 82 0.99 -15.00 -6.63
CA PHE A 82 2.07 -14.39 -7.43
C PHE A 82 3.34 -14.15 -6.61
N GLU A 83 4.12 -15.19 -6.35
CA GLU A 83 5.32 -15.18 -5.49
C GLU A 83 6.35 -14.11 -5.87
N ASN A 84 6.60 -13.91 -7.15
CA ASN A 84 7.62 -12.96 -7.63
C ASN A 84 7.26 -11.50 -7.31
N ARG A 85 5.96 -11.16 -7.24
CA ARG A 85 5.49 -9.80 -6.93
C ARG A 85 5.89 -9.39 -5.52
N LEU A 86 5.74 -10.28 -4.55
CA LEU A 86 6.11 -10.04 -3.16
C LEU A 86 7.60 -9.71 -3.02
N ARG A 87 8.46 -10.49 -3.68
CA ARG A 87 9.93 -10.36 -3.57
C ARG A 87 10.42 -9.01 -4.06
N HIS A 88 9.99 -8.56 -5.24
CA HIS A 88 10.44 -7.27 -5.80
C HIS A 88 10.05 -6.10 -4.90
N ASN A 89 8.78 -6.04 -4.48
CA ASN A 89 8.30 -4.97 -3.61
C ASN A 89 9.02 -4.94 -2.26
N CYS A 90 9.33 -6.11 -1.68
CA CYS A 90 10.13 -6.17 -0.46
C CYS A 90 11.52 -5.55 -0.66
N GLN A 91 12.20 -5.86 -1.78
CA GLN A 91 13.52 -5.31 -2.08
C GLN A 91 13.49 -3.79 -2.24
N MET A 92 12.47 -3.25 -2.92
CA MET A 92 12.34 -1.80 -3.09
C MET A 92 12.03 -1.10 -1.76
N LEU A 93 11.14 -1.65 -0.95
CA LEU A 93 10.86 -1.11 0.38
C LEU A 93 12.08 -1.20 1.33
N GLN A 94 12.89 -2.26 1.21
CA GLN A 94 14.16 -2.36 1.95
C GLN A 94 15.15 -1.26 1.57
N ARG A 95 15.19 -0.83 0.29
CA ARG A 95 15.98 0.35 -0.13
C ARG A 95 15.51 1.64 0.54
N MET A 96 14.23 1.74 0.84
CA MET A 96 13.64 2.84 1.61
C MET A 96 13.83 2.68 3.14
N GLY A 97 14.58 1.66 3.58
CA GLY A 97 14.86 1.40 4.98
C GLY A 97 13.87 0.49 5.70
N ALA A 98 12.93 -0.15 4.99
CA ALA A 98 12.00 -1.10 5.61
C ALA A 98 12.74 -2.34 6.16
N GLU A 99 12.31 -2.78 7.34
CA GLU A 99 12.79 -4.03 7.94
C GLU A 99 11.88 -5.18 7.52
N ILE A 100 12.28 -5.89 6.48
CA ILE A 100 11.51 -6.97 5.87
C ILE A 100 12.37 -8.22 5.75
N SER A 101 11.83 -9.37 6.17
CA SER A 101 12.42 -10.69 5.97
C SER A 101 11.46 -11.55 5.16
N LEU A 102 11.98 -12.20 4.10
CA LEU A 102 11.21 -13.15 3.28
C LEU A 102 11.42 -14.57 3.77
N LEU A 103 10.32 -15.27 4.01
CA LEU A 103 10.24 -16.66 4.46
C LEU A 103 9.34 -17.43 3.47
N GLY A 104 9.92 -17.90 2.37
CA GLY A 104 9.16 -18.50 1.27
C GLY A 104 8.20 -17.49 0.62
N ASP A 105 6.91 -17.78 0.69
CA ASP A 105 5.80 -16.96 0.18
C ASP A 105 5.33 -15.86 1.15
N THR A 106 6.00 -15.73 2.30
CA THR A 106 5.59 -14.84 3.38
C THR A 106 6.65 -13.78 3.66
N ALA A 107 6.24 -12.51 3.64
CA ALA A 107 7.03 -11.38 4.12
C ALA A 107 6.69 -11.12 5.60
N ARG A 108 7.68 -11.14 6.47
CA ARG A 108 7.61 -10.54 7.79
C ARG A 108 8.07 -9.10 7.68
N VAL A 109 7.23 -8.17 8.10
CA VAL A 109 7.49 -6.73 8.09
C VAL A 109 7.48 -6.23 9.53
N ASP A 110 8.59 -5.71 9.99
CA ASP A 110 8.69 -4.95 11.23
C ASP A 110 8.69 -3.46 10.86
N GLY A 111 7.53 -2.82 11.02
CA GLY A 111 7.29 -1.47 10.52
C GLY A 111 8.10 -0.40 11.25
N ARG A 112 8.62 0.56 10.49
CA ARG A 112 9.49 1.64 10.96
C ARG A 112 9.36 2.90 10.10
N ARG A 113 10.10 3.94 10.43
CA ARG A 113 10.22 5.10 9.54
C ARG A 113 10.98 4.72 8.29
N LEU A 114 10.42 5.08 7.15
CA LEU A 114 11.07 4.98 5.86
C LEU A 114 11.76 6.30 5.52
N HIS A 115 12.75 6.23 4.63
CA HIS A 115 13.46 7.39 4.09
C HIS A 115 13.41 7.41 2.57
N GLY A 116 13.68 8.57 1.98
CA GLY A 116 13.76 8.75 0.54
C GLY A 116 14.82 7.85 -0.09
N ALA A 117 14.51 7.33 -1.27
CA ALA A 117 15.38 6.44 -2.03
C ALA A 117 15.01 6.45 -3.52
N GLU A 118 15.92 5.94 -4.37
CA GLU A 118 15.59 5.59 -5.74
C GLU A 118 15.09 4.14 -5.82
N VAL A 119 13.88 3.96 -6.33
CA VAL A 119 13.20 2.68 -6.46
C VAL A 119 12.62 2.50 -7.86
N THR A 120 12.44 1.27 -8.30
CA THR A 120 11.96 0.95 -9.65
C THR A 120 10.64 0.19 -9.57
N SER A 121 9.66 0.63 -10.34
CA SER A 121 8.40 -0.08 -10.55
C SER A 121 8.63 -1.27 -11.50
N ALA A 122 8.23 -2.47 -11.09
CA ALA A 122 8.28 -3.66 -11.94
C ALA A 122 6.89 -4.07 -12.46
N ASP A 123 5.84 -3.56 -11.85
CA ASP A 123 4.45 -3.80 -12.24
C ASP A 123 3.54 -2.66 -11.76
N LEU A 124 2.32 -2.66 -12.29
CA LEU A 124 1.29 -1.66 -12.00
C LEU A 124 1.03 -1.46 -10.48
N ARG A 125 0.82 -2.56 -9.76
CA ARG A 125 0.40 -2.51 -8.34
C ARG A 125 1.56 -2.23 -7.42
N GLY A 126 2.71 -2.83 -7.73
CA GLY A 126 3.97 -2.58 -7.03
C GLY A 126 4.41 -1.13 -7.15
N GLY A 127 4.36 -0.57 -8.36
CA GLY A 127 4.70 0.83 -8.60
C GLY A 127 3.80 1.78 -7.80
N ALA A 128 2.48 1.59 -7.87
CA ALA A 128 1.54 2.40 -7.07
C ALA A 128 1.79 2.26 -5.56
N ALA A 129 2.12 1.06 -5.09
CA ALA A 129 2.44 0.83 -3.69
C ALA A 129 3.75 1.53 -3.24
N LEU A 130 4.75 1.63 -4.13
CA LEU A 130 5.97 2.39 -3.86
C LEU A 130 5.69 3.89 -3.75
N VAL A 131 4.79 4.44 -4.58
CA VAL A 131 4.34 5.83 -4.42
C VAL A 131 3.65 6.02 -3.06
N VAL A 132 2.77 5.10 -2.65
CA VAL A 132 2.13 5.13 -1.32
C VAL A 132 3.18 5.09 -0.19
N ALA A 133 4.21 4.25 -0.31
CA ALA A 133 5.31 4.21 0.66
C ALA A 133 6.09 5.53 0.70
N ALA A 134 6.37 6.12 -0.47
CA ALA A 134 7.07 7.40 -0.61
C ALA A 134 6.35 8.56 0.09
N LEU A 135 5.02 8.61 0.00
CA LEU A 135 4.21 9.64 0.69
C LEU A 135 4.32 9.58 2.21
N GLY A 136 4.73 8.46 2.78
CA GLY A 136 4.95 8.29 4.21
C GLY A 136 6.41 8.29 4.63
N ALA A 137 7.35 8.38 3.69
CA ALA A 137 8.79 8.39 3.94
C ALA A 137 9.32 9.80 4.25
N GLU A 138 10.45 9.89 4.93
CA GLU A 138 11.16 11.15 5.16
C GLU A 138 12.09 11.46 3.97
N GLY A 139 12.06 12.68 3.45
CA GLY A 139 12.87 13.10 2.30
C GLY A 139 12.21 12.79 0.96
N THR A 140 13.00 12.80 -0.12
CA THR A 140 12.51 12.61 -1.49
C THR A 140 12.73 11.17 -1.95
N THR A 141 11.71 10.57 -2.53
CA THR A 141 11.79 9.28 -3.22
C THR A 141 11.61 9.48 -4.72
N VAL A 142 12.48 8.89 -5.51
CA VAL A 142 12.34 8.83 -6.97
C VAL A 142 11.82 7.43 -7.34
N VAL A 143 10.66 7.39 -7.98
CA VAL A 143 10.06 6.15 -8.49
C VAL A 143 10.27 6.09 -9.99
N HIS A 144 11.20 5.25 -10.45
CA HIS A 144 11.40 4.98 -11.86
C HIS A 144 10.28 4.07 -12.38
N ASP A 145 9.48 4.58 -13.31
CA ASP A 145 8.35 3.85 -13.90
C ASP A 145 8.45 3.83 -15.43
N GLU A 146 8.45 2.65 -16.00
CA GLU A 146 8.46 2.43 -17.46
C GLU A 146 7.02 2.37 -18.01
N GLY A 147 6.11 3.17 -17.47
CA GLY A 147 4.70 3.23 -17.88
C GLY A 147 3.82 2.15 -17.24
N HIS A 148 4.30 1.46 -16.22
CA HIS A 148 3.51 0.44 -15.52
C HIS A 148 2.33 1.06 -14.75
N ILE A 149 2.56 2.18 -14.06
CA ILE A 149 1.53 2.86 -13.26
C ILE A 149 0.50 3.51 -14.17
N SER A 150 0.95 4.27 -15.19
CA SER A 150 0.09 5.08 -16.04
C SER A 150 -0.90 4.27 -16.89
N ARG A 151 -0.54 3.03 -17.28
CA ARG A 151 -1.43 2.18 -18.08
C ARG A 151 -2.67 1.67 -17.32
N GLY A 152 -2.69 1.72 -15.98
CA GLY A 152 -3.81 1.22 -15.18
C GLY A 152 -4.36 2.21 -14.17
N TYR A 153 -3.63 3.29 -13.87
CA TYR A 153 -4.06 4.36 -12.97
C TYR A 153 -4.01 5.70 -13.71
N VAL A 154 -5.09 6.04 -14.38
CA VAL A 154 -5.22 7.33 -15.11
C VAL A 154 -5.18 8.50 -14.13
N GLY A 155 -4.29 9.48 -14.37
CA GLY A 155 -4.17 10.68 -13.53
C GLY A 155 -3.78 10.38 -12.08
N PHE A 156 -2.98 9.33 -11.83
CA PHE A 156 -2.67 8.86 -10.47
C PHE A 156 -1.98 9.93 -9.62
N ALA A 157 -0.96 10.59 -10.16
CA ALA A 157 -0.25 11.67 -9.47
C ALA A 157 -1.17 12.86 -9.20
N ASP A 158 -1.95 13.30 -10.20
CA ASP A 158 -2.89 14.42 -10.06
C ASP A 158 -3.96 14.14 -9.01
N ALA A 159 -4.49 12.90 -8.99
CA ALA A 159 -5.47 12.48 -7.99
C ALA A 159 -4.89 12.53 -6.56
N LEU A 160 -3.66 12.10 -6.36
CA LEU A 160 -2.98 12.17 -5.07
C LEU A 160 -2.63 13.62 -4.69
N CYS A 161 -2.16 14.44 -5.64
CA CYS A 161 -1.90 15.87 -5.41
C CYS A 161 -3.17 16.62 -5.02
N SER A 162 -4.32 16.27 -5.59
CA SER A 162 -5.61 16.90 -5.26
C SER A 162 -6.03 16.71 -3.79
N VAL A 163 -5.47 15.71 -3.11
CA VAL A 163 -5.71 15.44 -1.68
C VAL A 163 -4.50 15.77 -0.81
N GLY A 164 -3.53 16.52 -1.35
CA GLY A 164 -2.41 17.10 -0.60
C GLY A 164 -1.10 16.34 -0.67
N ALA A 165 -0.94 15.40 -1.60
CA ALA A 165 0.37 14.79 -1.87
C ALA A 165 1.29 15.78 -2.60
N ASP A 166 2.58 15.72 -2.32
CA ASP A 166 3.63 16.44 -3.02
C ASP A 166 4.33 15.49 -4.00
N ILE A 167 3.89 15.49 -5.25
CA ILE A 167 4.37 14.59 -6.31
C ILE A 167 4.68 15.40 -7.56
N HIS A 168 5.87 15.20 -8.12
CA HIS A 168 6.29 15.76 -9.40
C HIS A 168 6.52 14.62 -10.40
N THR A 169 6.00 14.79 -11.62
CA THR A 169 6.24 13.86 -12.74
C THR A 169 7.14 14.53 -13.76
N SER A 170 8.14 13.80 -14.25
CA SER A 170 9.06 14.24 -15.32
C SER A 170 8.76 13.49 -16.61
#